data_3e59c99f501bb8f88578cffedc217ed6
#
_entry.id   3e59c99f501bb8f88578cffedc217ed6
#
_cell.length_a   1.000
_cell.length_b   1.000
_cell.length_c   1.000
_cell.angle_alpha   90.00
_cell.angle_beta   90.00
_cell.angle_gamma   90.00
#
_symmetry.space_group_name_H-M   'P 1'
#
loop_
_entity.id
_entity.type
_entity.pdbx_description
1 polymer ?
#
loop_
_entity_poly.entity_id
_entity_poly.type
_entity_poly.pdbx_seq_one_letter_code
_entity_poly.pdbx_strand_id
1 'polypeptide(L)'
;MLDHESVRRLRACAQALADGTREDSAETVVRRVFAIQAQDATAADLGIRVRGRDITARAIRIAYEDERSIVRGWYMRGTLHTIPSDDARWVLRLLSPRILAATSRRYQQLGLDDDLRQRADHLIRRALAAHGPLTRAELTERLTTLGIPPDGQAPFYLIRHAALTGVLCHGPQRAGEATYVLLDDWLPSTGRFRWEGDSALTEVARRYLAAHAPATLEDFAAWSGLPVTWARRAWKLLAESGVITEYGGLTMLAGRVEELPGPSDTPDVRMLPAYDNYLIGYRTREMSVPALHQARVWPGGGLIRPTVIADGLAIATWSRGSGARSIKVRAFGPVPPQIQREVDMEKDAVVRFLRPTT
;
A
#
# COMPACT_ATOMS: atom_id res chain seq x y z
N MET A 1 23.14 19.16 -8.33
CA MET A 1 21.87 19.11 -7.55
C MET A 1 20.83 18.50 -8.47
N LEU A 2 20.08 17.48 -8.03
CA LEU A 2 18.99 16.92 -8.84
C LEU A 2 17.89 17.99 -8.97
N ASP A 3 17.45 18.28 -10.19
CA ASP A 3 16.28 19.10 -10.42
C ASP A 3 14.97 18.35 -10.14
N HIS A 4 13.86 19.05 -10.10
CA HIS A 4 12.55 18.46 -9.78
C HIS A 4 12.10 17.38 -10.77
N GLU A 5 12.49 17.52 -12.04
CA GLU A 5 12.16 16.55 -13.08
C GLU A 5 12.92 15.26 -12.87
N SER A 6 14.23 15.33 -12.67
CA SER A 6 15.08 14.20 -12.35
C SER A 6 14.58 13.44 -11.11
N VAL A 7 14.20 14.16 -10.04
CA VAL A 7 13.63 13.55 -8.84
C VAL A 7 12.33 12.80 -9.15
N ARG A 8 11.41 13.38 -9.94
CA ARG A 8 10.15 12.71 -10.32
C ARG A 8 10.41 11.44 -11.14
N ARG A 9 11.31 11.52 -12.11
CA ARG A 9 11.67 10.37 -12.96
C ARG A 9 12.28 9.24 -12.14
N LEU A 10 13.20 9.54 -11.25
CA LEU A 10 13.78 8.55 -10.33
C LEU A 10 12.70 7.90 -9.45
N ARG A 11 11.79 8.69 -8.88
CA ARG A 11 10.67 8.17 -8.08
C ARG A 11 9.72 7.31 -8.90
N ALA A 12 9.43 7.68 -10.15
CA ALA A 12 8.61 6.88 -11.05
C ALA A 12 9.30 5.54 -11.38
N CYS A 13 10.59 5.56 -11.69
CA CYS A 13 11.40 4.36 -11.91
C CYS A 13 11.43 3.45 -10.67
N ALA A 14 11.66 4.02 -9.48
CA ALA A 14 11.70 3.27 -8.23
C ALA A 14 10.38 2.52 -7.99
N GLN A 15 9.25 3.14 -8.32
CA GLN A 15 7.90 2.57 -8.17
C GLN A 15 7.38 1.81 -9.38
N ALA A 16 8.25 1.42 -10.33
CA ALA A 16 7.85 0.70 -11.54
C ALA A 16 6.76 1.41 -12.37
N LEU A 17 6.76 2.74 -12.40
CA LEU A 17 5.83 3.54 -13.17
C LEU A 17 6.40 4.01 -14.52
N ALA A 18 7.72 3.98 -14.70
CA ALA A 18 8.37 4.24 -15.96
C ALA A 18 8.44 2.99 -16.84
N ASP A 19 8.33 3.15 -18.16
CA ASP A 19 8.53 2.05 -19.09
C ASP A 19 9.93 1.45 -18.94
N GLY A 20 10.09 0.19 -19.20
CA GLY A 20 11.34 -0.54 -18.93
C GLY A 20 11.58 -0.91 -17.45
N THR A 21 10.84 -0.32 -16.52
CA THR A 21 10.95 -0.66 -15.09
C THR A 21 9.78 -1.48 -14.55
N ARG A 22 8.74 -1.69 -15.36
CA ARG A 22 7.52 -2.44 -14.99
C ARG A 22 7.83 -3.90 -14.73
N GLU A 23 7.09 -4.51 -13.82
CA GLU A 23 7.29 -5.87 -13.33
C GLU A 23 6.39 -6.89 -14.06
N ASP A 24 6.77 -8.17 -14.02
CA ASP A 24 6.07 -9.23 -14.77
C ASP A 24 5.00 -9.97 -13.95
N SER A 25 4.96 -9.78 -12.63
CA SER A 25 3.99 -10.45 -11.75
C SER A 25 3.48 -9.53 -10.65
N ALA A 26 2.32 -9.87 -10.07
CA ALA A 26 1.76 -9.17 -8.91
C ALA A 26 2.72 -9.22 -7.72
N GLU A 27 3.37 -10.36 -7.51
CA GLU A 27 4.33 -10.53 -6.43
C GLU A 27 5.53 -9.58 -6.59
N THR A 28 6.16 -9.53 -7.77
CA THR A 28 7.34 -8.69 -8.00
C THR A 28 6.99 -7.21 -7.89
N VAL A 29 5.80 -6.77 -8.35
CA VAL A 29 5.31 -5.42 -8.12
C VAL A 29 5.21 -5.11 -6.63
N VAL A 30 4.53 -5.97 -5.86
CA VAL A 30 4.32 -5.75 -4.43
C VAL A 30 5.64 -5.80 -3.66
N ARG A 31 6.56 -6.69 -4.04
CA ARG A 31 7.89 -6.79 -3.45
C ARG A 31 8.73 -5.54 -3.73
N ARG A 32 8.65 -4.97 -4.94
CA ARG A 32 9.37 -3.77 -5.34
C ARG A 32 8.84 -2.51 -4.66
N VAL A 33 7.53 -2.30 -4.68
CA VAL A 33 6.90 -1.08 -4.14
C VAL A 33 6.81 -1.11 -2.62
N PHE A 34 6.76 -2.27 -2.06
CA PHE A 34 6.65 -2.59 -0.64
C PHE A 34 5.53 -1.80 0.07
N ALA A 35 4.43 -2.48 0.38
CA ALA A 35 3.21 -1.99 1.02
C ALA A 35 2.32 -1.10 0.15
N ILE A 36 1.65 -1.72 -0.82
CA ILE A 36 0.60 -1.05 -1.60
C ILE A 36 -0.60 -0.80 -0.69
N GLN A 37 -1.06 0.45 -0.59
CA GLN A 37 -2.23 0.78 0.22
C GLN A 37 -3.48 0.11 -0.34
N ALA A 38 -4.25 -0.58 0.52
CA ALA A 38 -5.30 -1.51 0.13
C ALA A 38 -6.61 -1.31 0.91
N GLN A 39 -6.94 -0.08 1.33
CA GLN A 39 -8.23 0.22 1.94
C GLN A 39 -9.39 0.05 0.97
N ASP A 40 -9.17 0.38 -0.30
CA ASP A 40 -10.00 0.00 -1.42
C ASP A 40 -9.28 -1.12 -2.20
N ALA A 41 -9.89 -2.30 -2.25
CA ALA A 41 -9.30 -3.48 -2.91
C ALA A 41 -9.11 -3.24 -4.41
N THR A 42 -10.11 -2.63 -5.07
CA THR A 42 -10.02 -2.32 -6.51
C THR A 42 -8.91 -1.31 -6.79
N ALA A 43 -8.74 -0.31 -5.92
CA ALA A 43 -7.64 0.64 -6.05
C ALA A 43 -6.27 -0.04 -5.86
N ALA A 44 -6.15 -0.96 -4.90
CA ALA A 44 -4.92 -1.74 -4.71
C ALA A 44 -4.57 -2.59 -5.95
N ASP A 45 -5.55 -3.29 -6.51
CA ASP A 45 -5.37 -4.10 -7.71
C ASP A 45 -4.97 -3.24 -8.93
N LEU A 46 -5.59 -2.07 -9.10
CA LEU A 46 -5.17 -1.09 -10.11
C LEU A 46 -3.77 -0.54 -9.84
N GLY A 47 -3.38 -0.39 -8.57
CA GLY A 47 -2.03 0.01 -8.16
C GLY A 47 -0.96 -1.04 -8.53
N ILE A 48 -1.30 -2.32 -8.45
CA ILE A 48 -0.47 -3.42 -8.94
C ILE A 48 -0.44 -3.40 -10.47
N ARG A 49 -1.61 -3.33 -11.11
CA ARG A 49 -1.74 -3.32 -12.58
C ARG A 49 -0.91 -2.22 -13.23
N VAL A 50 -0.96 -0.98 -12.74
CA VAL A 50 -0.27 0.16 -13.36
C VAL A 50 1.26 0.02 -13.37
N ARG A 51 1.79 -0.84 -12.50
CA ARG A 51 3.23 -1.13 -12.33
C ARG A 51 3.67 -2.42 -13.01
N GLY A 52 2.73 -3.19 -13.53
CA GLY A 52 3.00 -4.46 -14.16
C GLY A 52 2.87 -4.44 -15.68
N ARG A 53 3.59 -5.34 -16.35
CA ARG A 53 3.41 -5.67 -17.76
C ARG A 53 2.28 -6.70 -17.89
N ASP A 54 1.17 -6.29 -18.48
CA ASP A 54 0.01 -7.16 -18.78
C ASP A 54 -0.57 -7.95 -17.60
N ILE A 55 -0.40 -7.44 -16.38
CA ILE A 55 -0.96 -8.07 -15.17
C ILE A 55 -2.49 -7.94 -15.19
N THR A 56 -3.18 -9.08 -15.15
CA THR A 56 -4.64 -9.15 -15.13
C THR A 56 -5.20 -9.23 -13.71
N ALA A 57 -6.48 -8.90 -13.54
CA ALA A 57 -7.17 -9.08 -12.26
C ALA A 57 -7.16 -10.54 -11.78
N ARG A 58 -7.21 -11.52 -12.74
CA ARG A 58 -7.08 -12.94 -12.42
C ARG A 58 -5.69 -13.27 -11.86
N ALA A 59 -4.62 -12.75 -12.47
CA ALA A 59 -3.26 -12.98 -11.97
C ALA A 59 -3.06 -12.44 -10.56
N ILE A 60 -3.64 -11.26 -10.26
CA ILE A 60 -3.58 -10.69 -8.90
C ILE A 60 -4.36 -11.57 -7.92
N ARG A 61 -5.54 -12.07 -8.28
CA ARG A 61 -6.30 -13.00 -7.44
C ARG A 61 -5.54 -14.29 -7.17
N ILE A 62 -4.90 -14.88 -8.17
CA ILE A 62 -4.04 -16.08 -8.01
C ILE A 62 -2.92 -15.79 -6.99
N ALA A 63 -2.25 -14.65 -7.09
CA ALA A 63 -1.20 -14.26 -6.15
C ALA A 63 -1.70 -14.13 -4.70
N TYR A 64 -2.95 -13.67 -4.48
CA TYR A 64 -3.56 -13.59 -3.16
C TYR A 64 -4.06 -14.95 -2.63
N GLU A 65 -4.73 -15.73 -3.47
CA GLU A 65 -5.59 -16.85 -3.02
C GLU A 65 -4.94 -18.21 -3.21
N ASP A 66 -4.29 -18.44 -4.35
CA ASP A 66 -3.72 -19.74 -4.72
C ASP A 66 -2.25 -19.81 -4.32
N GLU A 67 -1.43 -18.91 -4.83
CA GLU A 67 0.02 -18.83 -4.53
C GLU A 67 0.28 -18.29 -3.13
N ARG A 68 -0.61 -17.43 -2.64
CA ARG A 68 -0.46 -16.72 -1.36
C ARG A 68 0.87 -15.98 -1.27
N SER A 69 1.39 -15.52 -2.41
CA SER A 69 2.66 -14.79 -2.51
C SER A 69 2.55 -13.36 -1.98
N ILE A 70 1.34 -12.81 -1.97
CA ILE A 70 1.00 -11.51 -1.39
C ILE A 70 -0.16 -11.61 -0.41
N VAL A 71 -0.18 -10.73 0.59
CA VAL A 71 -1.21 -10.73 1.63
C VAL A 71 -1.67 -9.33 1.98
N ARG A 72 -2.97 -9.19 2.24
CA ARG A 72 -3.59 -7.94 2.72
C ARG A 72 -3.77 -7.97 4.23
N GLY A 73 -3.34 -6.89 4.90
CA GLY A 73 -3.44 -6.75 6.36
C GLY A 73 -3.23 -5.30 6.81
N TRP A 74 -3.26 -5.08 8.15
CA TRP A 74 -3.02 -3.75 8.74
C TRP A 74 -1.53 -3.59 9.03
N TYR A 75 -0.89 -2.65 8.33
CA TYR A 75 0.55 -2.40 8.46
C TYR A 75 0.83 -0.91 8.71
N MET A 76 1.49 -0.20 7.80
CA MET A 76 1.93 1.18 7.97
C MET A 76 0.80 2.08 8.44
N ARG A 77 1.05 2.89 9.47
CA ARG A 77 0.06 3.79 10.09
C ARG A 77 -1.22 3.09 10.58
N GLY A 78 -1.24 1.74 10.61
CA GLY A 78 -2.43 0.95 10.97
C GLY A 78 -3.54 0.99 9.92
N THR A 79 -3.21 1.26 8.65
CA THR A 79 -4.12 1.15 7.51
C THR A 79 -3.89 -0.16 6.74
N LEU A 80 -4.87 -0.55 5.92
CA LEU A 80 -4.75 -1.76 5.11
C LEU A 80 -3.74 -1.58 3.99
N HIS A 81 -2.84 -2.55 3.87
CA HIS A 81 -1.85 -2.64 2.79
C HIS A 81 -1.74 -4.07 2.28
N THR A 82 -1.31 -4.21 1.04
CA THR A 82 -0.81 -5.46 0.47
C THR A 82 0.70 -5.46 0.54
N ILE A 83 1.26 -6.53 1.07
CA ILE A 83 2.72 -6.75 1.18
C ILE A 83 3.07 -8.17 0.73
N PRO A 84 4.36 -8.48 0.47
CA PRO A 84 4.79 -9.86 0.27
C PRO A 84 4.48 -10.71 1.49
N SER A 85 4.00 -11.92 1.29
CA SER A 85 3.57 -12.79 2.38
C SER A 85 4.69 -13.15 3.36
N ASP A 86 5.91 -13.31 2.85
CA ASP A 86 7.12 -13.56 3.66
C ASP A 86 7.42 -12.45 4.66
N ASP A 87 6.88 -11.26 4.41
CA ASP A 87 7.15 -10.08 5.22
C ASP A 87 6.07 -9.84 6.30
N ALA A 88 4.91 -10.47 6.17
CA ALA A 88 3.74 -10.18 7.00
C ALA A 88 4.05 -10.23 8.50
N ARG A 89 4.71 -11.29 8.95
CA ARG A 89 4.94 -11.54 10.37
C ARG A 89 5.94 -10.58 11.00
N TRP A 90 7.09 -10.34 10.35
CA TRP A 90 8.10 -9.47 10.92
C TRP A 90 7.69 -7.99 10.85
N VAL A 91 6.95 -7.59 9.79
CA VAL A 91 6.38 -6.24 9.68
C VAL A 91 5.32 -6.00 10.76
N LEU A 92 4.42 -6.97 11.00
CA LEU A 92 3.47 -6.90 12.12
C LEU A 92 4.20 -6.75 13.45
N ARG A 93 5.21 -7.57 13.71
CA ARG A 93 6.00 -7.51 14.96
C ARG A 93 6.66 -6.16 15.18
N LEU A 94 7.16 -5.53 14.12
CA LEU A 94 7.75 -4.20 14.19
C LEU A 94 6.72 -3.10 14.45
N LEU A 95 5.57 -3.14 13.76
CA LEU A 95 4.64 -2.01 13.70
C LEU A 95 3.49 -2.11 14.71
N SER A 96 2.98 -3.32 14.98
CA SER A 96 1.77 -3.52 15.77
C SER A 96 1.82 -2.95 17.18
N PRO A 97 2.92 -3.08 17.94
CA PRO A 97 2.96 -2.51 19.30
C PRO A 97 2.67 -1.00 19.32
N ARG A 98 3.18 -0.28 18.32
CA ARG A 98 2.96 1.16 18.19
C ARG A 98 1.54 1.50 17.74
N ILE A 99 1.00 0.73 16.80
CA ILE A 99 -0.36 0.92 16.31
C ILE A 99 -1.38 0.64 17.42
N LEU A 100 -1.17 -0.41 18.21
CA LEU A 100 -2.03 -0.76 19.35
C LEU A 100 -1.96 0.33 20.43
N ALA A 101 -0.75 0.80 20.78
CA ALA A 101 -0.57 1.89 21.74
C ALA A 101 -1.26 3.19 21.30
N ALA A 102 -1.14 3.56 20.02
CA ALA A 102 -1.81 4.73 19.45
C ALA A 102 -3.35 4.59 19.42
N THR A 103 -3.85 3.35 19.46
CA THR A 103 -5.29 3.05 19.44
C THR A 103 -5.88 2.93 20.86
N SER A 104 -5.07 2.92 21.92
CA SER A 104 -5.49 2.63 23.30
C SER A 104 -6.66 3.50 23.79
N ARG A 105 -6.61 4.81 23.53
CA ARG A 105 -7.71 5.74 23.86
C ARG A 105 -9.04 5.32 23.19
N ARG A 106 -8.98 4.84 21.95
CA ARG A 106 -10.19 4.40 21.23
C ARG A 106 -10.74 3.11 21.79
N TYR A 107 -9.89 2.16 22.18
CA TYR A 107 -10.32 0.95 22.89
C TYR A 107 -11.06 1.30 24.18
N GLN A 108 -10.50 2.22 25.00
CA GLN A 108 -11.15 2.68 26.23
C GLN A 108 -12.53 3.32 25.96
N GLN A 109 -12.63 4.19 24.95
CA GLN A 109 -13.91 4.83 24.57
C GLN A 109 -14.98 3.82 24.12
N LEU A 110 -14.57 2.68 23.59
CA LEU A 110 -15.45 1.61 23.12
C LEU A 110 -15.69 0.54 24.21
N GLY A 111 -15.13 0.69 25.42
CA GLY A 111 -15.24 -0.30 26.48
C GLY A 111 -14.49 -1.61 26.21
N LEU A 112 -13.51 -1.58 25.32
CA LEU A 112 -12.71 -2.75 24.91
C LEU A 112 -11.43 -2.84 25.75
N ASP A 113 -11.56 -3.34 26.97
CA ASP A 113 -10.41 -3.59 27.87
C ASP A 113 -9.54 -4.76 27.37
N ASP A 114 -8.44 -5.02 28.08
CA ASP A 114 -7.46 -6.04 27.69
C ASP A 114 -8.05 -7.45 27.74
N ASP A 115 -8.87 -7.75 28.77
CA ASP A 115 -9.52 -9.06 28.93
C ASP A 115 -10.49 -9.34 27.79
N LEU A 116 -11.36 -8.37 27.46
CA LEU A 116 -12.33 -8.49 26.39
C LEU A 116 -11.64 -8.67 25.03
N ARG A 117 -10.54 -7.94 24.76
CA ARG A 117 -9.77 -8.10 23.51
C ARG A 117 -9.13 -9.48 23.42
N GLN A 118 -8.56 -10.01 24.51
CA GLN A 118 -8.01 -11.36 24.54
C GLN A 118 -9.09 -12.43 24.34
N ARG A 119 -10.25 -12.29 24.98
CA ARG A 119 -11.39 -13.20 24.77
C ARG A 119 -11.90 -13.14 23.33
N ALA A 120 -11.95 -11.96 22.74
CA ALA A 120 -12.32 -11.78 21.32
C ALA A 120 -11.30 -12.45 20.39
N ASP A 121 -10.00 -12.26 20.61
CA ASP A 121 -8.94 -12.93 19.83
C ASP A 121 -9.08 -14.47 19.92
N HIS A 122 -9.38 -14.99 21.10
CA HIS A 122 -9.59 -16.42 21.32
C HIS A 122 -10.84 -16.95 20.60
N LEU A 123 -11.95 -16.21 20.70
CA LEU A 123 -13.20 -16.53 20.00
C LEU A 123 -13.00 -16.53 18.48
N ILE A 124 -12.36 -15.50 17.94
CA ILE A 124 -12.06 -15.37 16.50
C ILE A 124 -11.18 -16.52 16.03
N ARG A 125 -10.12 -16.85 16.78
CA ARG A 125 -9.25 -17.98 16.46
C ARG A 125 -10.03 -19.30 16.39
N ARG A 126 -10.86 -19.59 17.37
CA ARG A 126 -11.69 -20.80 17.39
C ARG A 126 -12.70 -20.82 16.23
N ALA A 127 -13.34 -19.69 15.95
CA ALA A 127 -14.31 -19.58 14.87
C ALA A 127 -13.67 -19.84 13.50
N LEU A 128 -12.52 -19.24 13.23
CA LEU A 128 -11.80 -19.42 11.98
C LEU A 128 -11.23 -20.86 11.85
N ALA A 129 -10.77 -21.46 12.93
CA ALA A 129 -10.30 -22.86 12.93
C ALA A 129 -11.43 -23.85 12.63
N ALA A 130 -12.65 -23.58 13.14
CA ALA A 130 -13.80 -24.46 12.98
C ALA A 130 -14.51 -24.33 11.62
N HIS A 131 -14.54 -23.13 11.06
CA HIS A 131 -15.39 -22.81 9.90
C HIS A 131 -14.59 -22.35 8.65
N GLY A 132 -13.28 -22.18 8.75
CA GLY A 132 -12.44 -21.65 7.67
C GLY A 132 -12.67 -20.13 7.45
N PRO A 133 -12.61 -19.64 6.21
CA PRO A 133 -12.73 -18.23 5.90
C PRO A 133 -14.10 -17.66 6.31
N LEU A 134 -14.10 -16.59 7.12
CA LEU A 134 -15.30 -15.89 7.59
C LEU A 134 -15.28 -14.42 7.15
N THR A 135 -16.46 -13.90 6.76
CA THR A 135 -16.65 -12.48 6.48
C THR A 135 -16.64 -11.65 7.76
N ARG A 136 -16.56 -10.32 7.60
CA ARG A 136 -16.69 -9.39 8.72
C ARG A 136 -18.04 -9.56 9.45
N ALA A 137 -19.14 -9.73 8.70
CA ALA A 137 -20.46 -9.93 9.26
C ALA A 137 -20.54 -11.19 10.12
N GLU A 138 -20.03 -12.31 9.63
CA GLU A 138 -20.01 -13.59 10.35
C GLU A 138 -19.13 -13.56 11.61
N LEU A 139 -18.01 -12.83 11.60
CA LEU A 139 -17.21 -12.61 12.80
C LEU A 139 -17.92 -11.67 13.79
N THR A 140 -18.59 -10.62 13.30
CA THR A 140 -19.36 -9.69 14.12
C THR A 140 -20.48 -10.40 14.85
N GLU A 141 -21.23 -11.27 14.16
CA GLU A 141 -22.29 -12.10 14.77
C GLU A 141 -21.74 -12.94 15.94
N ARG A 142 -20.59 -13.57 15.77
CA ARG A 142 -19.97 -14.39 16.83
C ARG A 142 -19.52 -13.56 18.03
N LEU A 143 -19.03 -12.33 17.78
CA LEU A 143 -18.61 -11.42 18.84
C LEU A 143 -19.78 -10.99 19.75
N THR A 144 -21.04 -11.10 19.29
CA THR A 144 -22.22 -10.83 20.14
C THR A 144 -22.29 -11.72 21.37
N THR A 145 -21.74 -12.94 21.30
CA THR A 145 -21.67 -13.87 22.44
C THR A 145 -20.80 -13.35 23.60
N LEU A 146 -19.95 -12.36 23.33
CA LEU A 146 -19.16 -11.64 24.34
C LEU A 146 -19.84 -10.35 24.84
N GLY A 147 -21.11 -10.12 24.47
CA GLY A 147 -21.85 -8.91 24.80
C GLY A 147 -21.50 -7.70 23.90
N ILE A 148 -20.82 -7.92 22.77
CA ILE A 148 -20.47 -6.84 21.83
C ILE A 148 -21.67 -6.56 20.93
N PRO A 149 -22.18 -5.31 20.89
CA PRO A 149 -23.24 -4.95 19.95
C PRO A 149 -22.74 -5.13 18.50
N PRO A 150 -23.58 -5.70 17.60
CA PRO A 150 -23.21 -5.89 16.20
C PRO A 150 -23.04 -4.55 15.45
N ASP A 151 -23.74 -3.54 15.91
CA ASP A 151 -23.67 -2.18 15.37
C ASP A 151 -22.53 -1.37 15.96
N GLY A 152 -22.07 -0.36 15.21
CA GLY A 152 -21.01 0.54 15.65
C GLY A 152 -19.62 0.05 15.32
N GLN A 153 -18.63 0.52 16.07
CA GLN A 153 -17.21 0.33 15.74
C GLN A 153 -16.53 -0.81 16.52
N ALA A 154 -17.11 -1.26 17.62
CA ALA A 154 -16.48 -2.25 18.51
C ALA A 154 -16.08 -3.54 17.78
N PRO A 155 -16.95 -4.19 16.96
CA PRO A 155 -16.57 -5.39 16.22
C PRO A 155 -15.37 -5.16 15.27
N PHE A 156 -15.36 -4.02 14.56
CA PHE A 156 -14.23 -3.67 13.68
C PHE A 156 -12.92 -3.55 14.46
N TYR A 157 -12.95 -2.89 15.62
CA TYR A 157 -11.74 -2.72 16.43
C TYR A 157 -11.25 -4.02 17.04
N LEU A 158 -12.13 -4.98 17.36
CA LEU A 158 -11.74 -6.31 17.83
C LEU A 158 -11.14 -7.16 16.70
N ILE A 159 -11.75 -7.18 15.51
CA ILE A 159 -11.19 -7.88 14.35
C ILE A 159 -9.83 -7.29 13.96
N ARG A 160 -9.71 -5.94 13.97
CA ARG A 160 -8.44 -5.26 13.71
C ARG A 160 -7.39 -5.58 14.80
N HIS A 161 -7.80 -5.71 16.06
CA HIS A 161 -6.92 -6.15 17.14
C HIS A 161 -6.38 -7.54 16.86
N ALA A 162 -7.23 -8.51 16.56
CA ALA A 162 -6.84 -9.87 16.20
C ALA A 162 -5.87 -9.91 15.01
N ALA A 163 -6.05 -9.02 14.01
CA ALA A 163 -5.10 -8.90 12.91
C ALA A 163 -3.73 -8.36 13.36
N LEU A 164 -3.73 -7.30 14.18
CA LEU A 164 -2.50 -6.68 14.69
C LEU A 164 -1.74 -7.57 15.66
N THR A 165 -2.44 -8.46 16.38
CA THR A 165 -1.81 -9.49 17.25
C THR A 165 -1.40 -10.75 16.48
N GLY A 166 -1.63 -10.78 15.16
CA GLY A 166 -1.21 -11.89 14.32
C GLY A 166 -2.12 -13.13 14.41
N VAL A 167 -3.37 -12.98 14.85
CA VAL A 167 -4.36 -14.08 14.87
C VAL A 167 -4.90 -14.34 13.48
N LEU A 168 -5.20 -13.28 12.72
CA LEU A 168 -5.81 -13.38 11.40
C LEU A 168 -5.16 -12.46 10.36
N CYS A 169 -5.41 -12.75 9.10
CA CYS A 169 -5.19 -11.85 7.96
C CYS A 169 -6.42 -11.90 7.01
N HIS A 170 -6.40 -11.11 5.94
CA HIS A 170 -7.40 -11.27 4.90
C HIS A 170 -7.15 -12.58 4.12
N GLY A 171 -8.22 -13.30 3.88
CA GLY A 171 -8.27 -14.52 3.08
C GLY A 171 -8.86 -14.30 1.69
N PRO A 172 -9.32 -15.40 1.03
CA PRO A 172 -9.91 -15.33 -0.29
C PRO A 172 -11.23 -14.55 -0.27
N GLN A 173 -11.58 -13.95 -1.40
CA GLN A 173 -12.90 -13.32 -1.54
C GLN A 173 -13.99 -14.39 -1.66
N ARG A 174 -15.13 -14.16 -1.02
CA ARG A 174 -16.33 -14.98 -1.13
C ARG A 174 -17.51 -14.12 -1.59
N ALA A 175 -18.05 -14.41 -2.78
CA ALA A 175 -19.11 -13.61 -3.41
C ALA A 175 -18.80 -12.10 -3.48
N GLY A 176 -17.54 -11.73 -3.69
CA GLY A 176 -17.09 -10.33 -3.76
C GLY A 176 -16.83 -9.67 -2.39
N GLU A 177 -17.07 -10.39 -1.28
CA GLU A 177 -16.76 -9.91 0.05
C GLU A 177 -15.39 -10.39 0.54
N ALA A 178 -14.68 -9.53 1.24
CA ALA A 178 -13.44 -9.88 1.90
C ALA A 178 -13.70 -10.84 3.07
N THR A 179 -12.91 -11.90 3.18
CA THR A 179 -12.91 -12.81 4.32
C THR A 179 -11.65 -12.67 5.15
N TYR A 180 -11.68 -13.30 6.30
CA TYR A 180 -10.54 -13.44 7.21
C TYR A 180 -10.24 -14.91 7.42
N VAL A 181 -8.95 -15.22 7.58
CA VAL A 181 -8.41 -16.55 7.81
C VAL A 181 -7.40 -16.50 8.95
N LEU A 182 -7.09 -17.63 9.56
CA LEU A 182 -5.98 -17.72 10.51
C LEU A 182 -4.66 -17.44 9.80
N LEU A 183 -3.88 -16.53 10.35
CA LEU A 183 -2.58 -16.16 9.78
C LEU A 183 -1.64 -17.36 9.72
N ASP A 184 -1.67 -18.24 10.74
CA ASP A 184 -0.80 -19.40 10.84
C ASP A 184 -1.13 -20.47 9.81
N ASP A 185 -2.40 -20.65 9.45
CA ASP A 185 -2.86 -21.62 8.45
C ASP A 185 -2.68 -21.06 7.02
N TRP A 186 -2.85 -19.76 6.87
CA TRP A 186 -2.76 -19.10 5.57
C TRP A 186 -1.33 -18.90 5.10
N LEU A 187 -0.47 -18.45 6.02
CA LEU A 187 0.95 -18.19 5.81
C LEU A 187 1.76 -19.01 6.83
N PRO A 188 2.05 -20.28 6.56
CA PRO A 188 2.82 -21.13 7.48
C PRO A 188 4.16 -20.46 7.84
N SER A 189 4.50 -20.51 9.13
CA SER A 189 5.76 -19.95 9.61
C SER A 189 6.94 -20.85 9.21
N THR A 190 8.00 -20.23 8.68
CA THR A 190 9.29 -20.92 8.42
C THR A 190 10.19 -21.01 9.65
N GLY A 191 9.68 -20.69 10.84
CA GLY A 191 10.34 -20.86 12.14
C GLY A 191 11.07 -19.62 12.65
N ARG A 192 12.08 -19.08 11.99
CA ARG A 192 12.82 -17.90 12.44
C ARG A 192 12.37 -16.64 11.71
N PHE A 193 12.18 -15.54 12.46
CA PHE A 193 12.02 -14.22 11.83
C PHE A 193 13.34 -13.81 11.18
N ARG A 194 13.25 -13.45 9.90
CA ARG A 194 14.40 -12.98 9.15
C ARG A 194 14.95 -11.64 9.70
N TRP A 195 14.05 -10.80 10.24
CA TRP A 195 14.36 -9.45 10.70
C TRP A 195 13.71 -9.19 12.06
N GLU A 196 14.49 -8.66 13.02
CA GLU A 196 14.02 -8.28 14.35
C GLU A 196 14.74 -7.01 14.86
N GLY A 197 14.12 -6.24 15.76
CA GLY A 197 14.71 -5.05 16.36
C GLY A 197 15.27 -4.06 15.33
N ASP A 198 16.53 -3.68 15.47
CA ASP A 198 17.19 -2.75 14.56
C ASP A 198 17.32 -3.28 13.13
N SER A 199 17.51 -4.58 12.94
CA SER A 199 17.59 -5.15 11.60
C SER A 199 16.24 -5.07 10.87
N ALA A 200 15.12 -5.24 11.55
CA ALA A 200 13.79 -5.04 10.98
C ALA A 200 13.53 -3.57 10.65
N LEU A 201 13.93 -2.68 11.54
CA LEU A 201 13.81 -1.23 11.34
C LEU A 201 14.64 -0.76 10.14
N THR A 202 15.86 -1.23 10.03
CA THR A 202 16.78 -0.91 8.93
C THR A 202 16.25 -1.46 7.60
N GLU A 203 15.73 -2.70 7.61
CA GLU A 203 15.18 -3.31 6.41
C GLU A 203 13.92 -2.60 5.89
N VAL A 204 13.00 -2.17 6.76
CA VAL A 204 11.84 -1.36 6.34
C VAL A 204 12.30 -0.04 5.71
N ALA A 205 13.30 0.63 6.29
CA ALA A 205 13.83 1.87 5.74
C ALA A 205 14.54 1.65 4.39
N ARG A 206 15.32 0.58 4.27
CA ARG A 206 15.99 0.20 3.01
C ARG A 206 14.96 -0.08 1.90
N ARG A 207 13.88 -0.83 2.20
CA ARG A 207 12.80 -1.10 1.24
C ARG A 207 12.02 0.15 0.89
N TYR A 208 11.79 1.04 1.86
CA TYR A 208 11.20 2.33 1.57
C TYR A 208 12.05 3.11 0.57
N LEU A 209 13.37 3.22 0.78
CA LEU A 209 14.26 3.88 -0.16
C LEU A 209 14.33 3.17 -1.51
N ALA A 210 14.30 1.84 -1.55
CA ALA A 210 14.26 1.10 -2.80
C ALA A 210 13.03 1.44 -3.66
N ALA A 211 11.89 1.73 -3.00
CA ALA A 211 10.61 2.00 -3.65
C ALA A 211 10.31 3.50 -3.86
N HIS A 212 10.90 4.40 -3.04
CA HIS A 212 10.47 5.80 -2.98
C HIS A 212 11.61 6.81 -3.18
N ALA A 213 12.87 6.33 -3.27
CA ALA A 213 13.98 7.26 -3.46
C ALA A 213 13.91 8.02 -4.81
N PRO A 214 14.41 9.25 -4.86
CA PRO A 214 15.04 10.05 -3.79
C PRO A 214 14.03 10.54 -2.74
N ALA A 215 14.33 10.36 -1.46
CA ALA A 215 13.42 10.68 -0.36
C ALA A 215 14.16 11.23 0.86
N THR A 216 13.40 11.82 1.78
CA THR A 216 13.93 12.30 3.07
C THR A 216 13.61 11.32 4.20
N LEU A 217 14.29 11.48 5.31
CA LEU A 217 13.96 10.81 6.57
C LEU A 217 12.53 11.13 7.03
N GLU A 218 12.10 12.36 6.84
CA GLU A 218 10.74 12.81 7.19
C GLU A 218 9.67 12.18 6.30
N ASP A 219 9.99 11.92 5.03
CA ASP A 219 9.11 11.17 4.12
C ASP A 219 8.92 9.73 4.64
N PHE A 220 10.00 9.05 5.02
CA PHE A 220 9.94 7.71 5.60
C PHE A 220 9.14 7.66 6.91
N ALA A 221 9.37 8.61 7.82
CA ALA A 221 8.63 8.69 9.07
C ALA A 221 7.12 8.89 8.82
N ALA A 222 6.76 9.77 7.88
CA ALA A 222 5.38 10.03 7.50
C ALA A 222 4.71 8.81 6.83
N TRP A 223 5.42 8.11 5.94
CA TRP A 223 4.92 6.93 5.24
C TRP A 223 4.77 5.73 6.18
N SER A 224 5.76 5.44 7.01
CA SER A 224 5.75 4.29 7.91
C SER A 224 4.84 4.47 9.13
N GLY A 225 4.66 5.72 9.59
CA GLY A 225 4.03 6.04 10.88
C GLY A 225 4.93 5.76 12.08
N LEU A 226 6.21 5.51 11.85
CA LEU A 226 7.19 5.34 12.91
C LEU A 226 7.63 6.69 13.50
N PRO A 227 8.03 6.74 14.78
CA PRO A 227 8.59 7.95 15.36
C PRO A 227 9.82 8.44 14.59
N VAL A 228 9.97 9.75 14.47
CA VAL A 228 11.14 10.36 13.81
C VAL A 228 12.47 9.88 14.45
N THR A 229 12.49 9.60 15.75
CA THR A 229 13.66 9.03 16.44
C THR A 229 14.05 7.65 15.90
N TRP A 230 13.07 6.82 15.57
CA TRP A 230 13.29 5.50 14.95
C TRP A 230 13.74 5.65 13.50
N ALA A 231 13.13 6.58 12.77
CA ALA A 231 13.57 6.89 11.41
C ALA A 231 15.03 7.36 11.38
N ARG A 232 15.45 8.25 12.28
CA ARG A 232 16.85 8.66 12.43
C ARG A 232 17.79 7.49 12.74
N ARG A 233 17.36 6.59 13.64
CA ARG A 233 18.15 5.38 13.95
C ARG A 233 18.36 4.51 12.69
N ALA A 234 17.31 4.25 11.93
CA ALA A 234 17.39 3.49 10.69
C ALA A 234 18.33 4.15 9.67
N TRP A 235 18.18 5.45 9.45
CA TRP A 235 19.05 6.22 8.54
C TRP A 235 20.52 6.17 8.94
N LYS A 236 20.79 6.34 10.25
CA LYS A 236 22.15 6.23 10.77
C LYS A 236 22.76 4.85 10.47
N LEU A 237 22.03 3.77 10.77
CA LEU A 237 22.50 2.40 10.52
C LEU A 237 22.72 2.11 9.03
N LEU A 238 21.85 2.62 8.15
CA LEU A 238 22.02 2.50 6.70
C LEU A 238 23.23 3.30 6.19
N ALA A 239 23.47 4.49 6.74
CA ALA A 239 24.64 5.30 6.38
C ALA A 239 25.95 4.65 6.83
N GLU A 240 26.00 4.14 8.07
CA GLU A 240 27.16 3.45 8.64
C GLU A 240 27.51 2.17 7.85
N SER A 241 26.52 1.51 7.25
CA SER A 241 26.75 0.33 6.40
C SER A 241 27.07 0.67 4.93
N GLY A 242 27.13 1.94 4.55
CA GLY A 242 27.40 2.37 3.17
C GLY A 242 26.30 2.05 2.15
N VAL A 243 25.11 1.67 2.62
CA VAL A 243 23.99 1.27 1.74
C VAL A 243 23.28 2.47 1.12
N ILE A 244 23.42 3.65 1.73
CA ILE A 244 22.76 4.89 1.26
C ILE A 244 23.77 5.97 0.90
N THR A 245 23.36 6.85 0.00
CA THR A 245 24.09 8.06 -0.40
C THR A 245 23.13 9.25 -0.38
N GLU A 246 23.67 10.45 -0.19
CA GLU A 246 22.90 11.69 -0.13
C GLU A 246 23.22 12.61 -1.31
N TYR A 247 22.18 13.17 -1.91
CA TYR A 247 22.25 14.14 -3.00
C TYR A 247 21.33 15.32 -2.73
N GLY A 248 21.92 16.47 -2.36
CA GLY A 248 21.15 17.71 -2.17
C GLY A 248 20.03 17.62 -1.12
N GLY A 249 20.27 16.91 -0.01
CA GLY A 249 19.31 16.70 1.06
C GLY A 249 18.31 15.57 0.82
N LEU A 250 18.43 14.84 -0.29
CA LEU A 250 17.65 13.64 -0.60
C LEU A 250 18.53 12.39 -0.51
N THR A 251 17.99 11.34 0.05
CA THR A 251 18.68 10.06 0.24
C THR A 251 18.24 9.02 -0.79
N MET A 252 19.19 8.21 -1.25
CA MET A 252 18.99 7.11 -2.18
C MET A 252 19.80 5.89 -1.74
N LEU A 253 19.49 4.73 -2.30
CA LEU A 253 20.40 3.59 -2.21
C LEU A 253 21.63 3.86 -3.07
N ALA A 254 22.80 3.47 -2.57
CA ALA A 254 24.07 3.62 -3.29
C ALA A 254 24.02 2.90 -4.67
N GLY A 255 24.60 3.50 -5.69
CA GLY A 255 24.60 2.97 -7.06
C GLY A 255 23.37 3.28 -7.91
N ARG A 256 22.25 3.72 -7.32
CA ARG A 256 20.99 3.95 -8.07
C ARG A 256 20.94 5.22 -8.92
N VAL A 257 21.85 6.18 -8.71
CA VAL A 257 21.91 7.41 -9.53
C VAL A 257 22.31 7.09 -10.97
N GLU A 258 23.11 6.04 -11.17
CA GLU A 258 23.60 5.60 -12.47
C GLU A 258 22.50 4.90 -13.30
N GLU A 259 21.37 4.53 -12.66
CA GLU A 259 20.22 3.87 -13.28
C GLU A 259 19.19 4.87 -13.84
N LEU A 260 19.46 6.18 -13.88
CA LEU A 260 18.56 7.15 -14.49
C LEU A 260 18.34 6.81 -15.98
N PRO A 261 17.12 6.41 -16.37
CA PRO A 261 16.83 6.26 -17.79
C PRO A 261 17.02 7.61 -18.47
N GLY A 262 17.67 7.61 -19.62
CA GLY A 262 17.77 8.79 -20.48
C GLY A 262 16.37 9.41 -20.75
N PRO A 263 16.30 10.66 -21.20
CA PRO A 263 15.05 11.23 -21.65
C PRO A 263 14.43 10.35 -22.75
N SER A 264 13.16 10.00 -22.59
CA SER A 264 12.39 9.30 -23.62
C SER A 264 11.69 10.35 -24.50
N ASP A 265 11.63 10.09 -25.82
CA ASP A 265 10.85 10.93 -26.75
C ASP A 265 9.34 10.84 -26.48
N THR A 266 8.88 9.78 -25.80
CA THR A 266 7.49 9.58 -25.41
C THR A 266 7.37 9.63 -23.89
N PRO A 267 6.53 10.52 -23.34
CA PRO A 267 6.36 10.63 -21.89
C PRO A 267 5.66 9.39 -21.32
N ASP A 268 6.11 8.94 -20.15
CA ASP A 268 5.48 7.86 -19.40
C ASP A 268 4.16 8.31 -18.78
N VAL A 269 3.04 7.98 -19.39
CA VAL A 269 1.71 8.30 -18.88
C VAL A 269 1.14 7.12 -18.09
N ARG A 270 0.65 7.38 -16.86
CA ARG A 270 0.03 6.36 -16.00
C ARG A 270 -1.24 6.88 -15.34
N MET A 271 -2.26 6.02 -15.29
CA MET A 271 -3.50 6.27 -14.56
C MET A 271 -3.42 5.64 -13.17
N LEU A 272 -2.99 6.43 -12.19
CA LEU A 272 -2.88 6.02 -10.80
C LEU A 272 -4.27 5.91 -10.15
N PRO A 273 -4.53 4.85 -9.35
CA PRO A 273 -5.78 4.73 -8.59
C PRO A 273 -5.86 5.72 -7.42
N ALA A 274 -6.99 5.70 -6.72
CA ALA A 274 -7.11 6.38 -5.43
C ALA A 274 -6.09 5.82 -4.43
N TYR A 275 -5.53 6.69 -3.60
CA TYR A 275 -4.56 6.31 -2.57
C TYR A 275 -3.28 5.64 -3.10
N ASP A 276 -2.89 5.93 -4.34
CA ASP A 276 -1.68 5.35 -4.91
C ASP A 276 -0.42 5.76 -4.14
N ASN A 277 0.49 4.80 -3.99
CA ASN A 277 1.74 4.94 -3.24
C ASN A 277 2.60 6.10 -3.73
N TYR A 278 2.62 6.37 -5.04
CA TYR A 278 3.35 7.49 -5.61
C TYR A 278 2.88 8.85 -5.07
N LEU A 279 1.59 8.98 -4.75
CA LEU A 279 1.00 10.20 -4.22
C LEU A 279 1.08 10.31 -2.69
N ILE A 280 1.15 9.18 -1.98
CA ILE A 280 1.09 9.16 -0.50
C ILE A 280 2.41 8.76 0.17
N GLY A 281 3.40 8.37 -0.60
CA GLY A 281 4.69 7.89 -0.11
C GLY A 281 5.58 8.98 0.49
N TYR A 282 5.17 10.25 0.43
CA TYR A 282 5.99 11.40 0.77
C TYR A 282 5.24 12.36 1.69
N ARG A 283 5.99 13.07 2.53
CA ARG A 283 5.44 14.12 3.39
C ARG A 283 5.01 15.35 2.56
N THR A 284 5.84 15.73 1.59
CA THR A 284 5.57 16.86 0.68
C THR A 284 5.00 16.37 -0.64
N ARG A 285 4.12 17.14 -1.25
CA ARG A 285 3.33 16.76 -2.44
C ARG A 285 3.78 17.49 -3.70
N GLU A 286 4.59 18.53 -3.54
CA GLU A 286 4.92 19.51 -4.59
C GLU A 286 5.69 18.90 -5.76
N MET A 287 6.49 17.86 -5.48
CA MET A 287 7.24 17.16 -6.52
C MET A 287 6.34 16.49 -7.56
N SER A 288 5.26 15.84 -7.12
CA SER A 288 4.38 15.08 -8.00
C SER A 288 3.12 15.83 -8.41
N VAL A 289 2.66 16.83 -7.61
CA VAL A 289 1.43 17.58 -7.90
C VAL A 289 1.68 19.07 -7.70
N PRO A 290 1.58 19.88 -8.77
CA PRO A 290 1.74 21.33 -8.67
C PRO A 290 0.81 21.93 -7.62
N ALA A 291 1.30 22.91 -6.84
CA ALA A 291 0.57 23.52 -5.72
C ALA A 291 -0.85 23.97 -6.09
N LEU A 292 -1.02 24.57 -7.28
CA LEU A 292 -2.32 25.03 -7.81
C LEU A 292 -3.34 23.88 -7.97
N HIS A 293 -2.90 22.63 -8.10
CA HIS A 293 -3.76 21.49 -8.39
C HIS A 293 -3.88 20.52 -7.20
N GLN A 294 -3.20 20.76 -6.10
CA GLN A 294 -3.22 19.88 -4.94
C GLN A 294 -4.64 19.64 -4.39
N ALA A 295 -5.48 20.67 -4.28
CA ALA A 295 -6.86 20.53 -3.86
C ALA A 295 -7.73 19.67 -4.81
N ARG A 296 -7.32 19.53 -6.08
CA ARG A 296 -8.01 18.63 -7.02
C ARG A 296 -7.69 17.16 -6.74
N VAL A 297 -6.49 16.85 -6.25
CA VAL A 297 -6.05 15.49 -5.88
C VAL A 297 -6.42 15.19 -4.43
N TRP A 298 -6.19 16.12 -3.51
CA TRP A 298 -6.51 16.01 -2.07
C TRP A 298 -7.61 17.01 -1.67
N PRO A 299 -8.90 16.70 -1.89
CA PRO A 299 -10.00 17.63 -1.59
C PRO A 299 -10.31 17.78 -0.11
N GLY A 300 -9.62 17.06 0.77
CA GLY A 300 -9.87 17.03 2.21
C GLY A 300 -10.50 15.71 2.68
N GLY A 301 -10.78 15.60 3.99
CA GLY A 301 -11.40 14.41 4.58
C GLY A 301 -10.61 13.11 4.44
N GLY A 302 -9.30 13.18 4.17
CA GLY A 302 -8.47 12.00 3.91
C GLY A 302 -8.64 11.38 2.53
N LEU A 303 -9.47 11.97 1.66
CA LEU A 303 -9.68 11.48 0.29
C LEU A 303 -8.49 11.82 -0.60
N ILE A 304 -8.06 10.85 -1.41
CA ILE A 304 -7.05 11.01 -2.46
C ILE A 304 -7.64 10.49 -3.76
N ARG A 305 -7.80 11.38 -4.73
CA ARG A 305 -8.45 11.04 -6.00
C ARG A 305 -7.50 10.30 -6.93
N PRO A 306 -8.05 9.40 -7.76
CA PRO A 306 -7.30 8.82 -8.86
C PRO A 306 -6.74 9.91 -9.78
N THR A 307 -5.47 9.77 -10.17
CA THR A 307 -4.69 10.83 -10.81
C THR A 307 -3.98 10.29 -12.06
N VAL A 308 -3.95 11.09 -13.13
CA VAL A 308 -3.12 10.81 -14.30
C VAL A 308 -1.79 11.55 -14.13
N ILE A 309 -0.70 10.83 -14.29
CA ILE A 309 0.65 11.40 -14.32
C ILE A 309 1.26 11.25 -15.70
N ALA A 310 2.13 12.21 -16.07
CA ALA A 310 3.05 12.13 -17.19
C ALA A 310 4.44 12.43 -16.66
N ASP A 311 5.40 11.53 -16.86
CA ASP A 311 6.78 11.59 -16.31
C ASP A 311 6.79 11.91 -14.79
N GLY A 312 5.87 11.29 -14.06
CA GLY A 312 5.72 11.48 -12.62
C GLY A 312 5.01 12.78 -12.20
N LEU A 313 4.64 13.68 -13.13
CA LEU A 313 3.91 14.90 -12.83
C LEU A 313 2.41 14.71 -13.04
N ALA A 314 1.59 15.08 -12.06
CA ALA A 314 0.13 15.01 -12.16
C ALA A 314 -0.40 16.05 -13.18
N ILE A 315 -1.17 15.56 -14.16
CA ILE A 315 -1.74 16.35 -15.24
C ILE A 315 -3.27 16.35 -15.24
N ALA A 316 -3.90 15.39 -14.59
CA ALA A 316 -5.35 15.25 -14.53
C ALA A 316 -5.78 14.44 -13.29
N THR A 317 -7.05 14.53 -12.94
CA THR A 317 -7.74 13.50 -12.13
C THR A 317 -8.63 12.66 -13.03
N TRP A 318 -8.94 11.43 -12.58
CA TRP A 318 -9.90 10.59 -13.28
C TRP A 318 -10.91 9.95 -12.33
N SER A 319 -12.02 9.45 -12.87
CA SER A 319 -13.06 8.77 -12.10
C SER A 319 -13.80 7.76 -12.98
N ARG A 320 -14.37 6.74 -12.33
CA ARG A 320 -15.33 5.85 -12.98
C ARG A 320 -16.64 6.62 -13.21
N GLY A 321 -17.21 6.51 -14.41
CA GLY A 321 -18.53 7.03 -14.73
C GLY A 321 -19.65 6.06 -14.35
N SER A 322 -20.88 6.43 -14.62
CA SER A 322 -22.08 5.63 -14.31
C SER A 322 -22.24 4.34 -15.13
N GLY A 323 -21.41 4.11 -16.15
CA GLY A 323 -21.39 2.88 -16.93
C GLY A 323 -20.14 2.05 -16.67
N ALA A 324 -20.25 0.72 -16.78
CA ALA A 324 -19.16 -0.23 -16.54
C ALA A 324 -17.87 0.04 -17.35
N ARG A 325 -17.95 0.84 -18.41
CA ARG A 325 -16.85 1.17 -19.33
C ARG A 325 -16.53 2.66 -19.39
N SER A 326 -17.17 3.48 -18.56
CA SER A 326 -17.02 4.92 -18.62
C SER A 326 -15.93 5.39 -17.65
N ILE A 327 -14.84 5.93 -18.19
CA ILE A 327 -13.81 6.64 -17.44
C ILE A 327 -13.83 8.11 -17.88
N LYS A 328 -13.94 9.00 -16.91
CA LYS A 328 -13.88 10.45 -17.10
C LYS A 328 -12.52 10.96 -16.63
N VAL A 329 -11.80 11.64 -17.51
CA VAL A 329 -10.55 12.35 -17.21
C VAL A 329 -10.84 13.83 -17.13
N ARG A 330 -10.32 14.51 -16.11
CA ARG A 330 -10.43 15.97 -15.90
C ARG A 330 -9.04 16.58 -15.85
N ALA A 331 -8.58 17.06 -16.99
CA ALA A 331 -7.26 17.67 -17.12
C ALA A 331 -7.13 18.93 -16.28
N PHE A 332 -5.92 19.24 -15.86
CA PHE A 332 -5.60 20.43 -15.09
C PHE A 332 -5.39 21.66 -16.01
N GLY A 333 -5.06 21.43 -17.26
CA GLY A 333 -4.84 22.42 -18.30
C GLY A 333 -4.86 21.78 -19.68
N PRO A 334 -4.43 22.48 -20.73
CA PRO A 334 -4.29 21.90 -22.08
C PRO A 334 -3.34 20.71 -22.05
N VAL A 335 -3.72 19.61 -22.71
CA VAL A 335 -2.92 18.39 -22.82
C VAL A 335 -2.40 18.29 -24.26
N PRO A 336 -1.07 18.17 -24.46
CA PRO A 336 -0.51 17.98 -25.80
C PRO A 336 -1.08 16.73 -26.49
N PRO A 337 -1.27 16.72 -27.82
CA PRO A 337 -1.88 15.59 -28.54
C PRO A 337 -1.15 14.26 -28.33
N GLN A 338 0.16 14.27 -28.15
CA GLN A 338 0.96 13.09 -27.87
C GLN A 338 0.60 12.51 -26.50
N ILE A 339 0.55 13.32 -25.45
CA ILE A 339 0.15 12.88 -24.11
C ILE A 339 -1.31 12.42 -24.11
N GLN A 340 -2.19 13.08 -24.86
CA GLN A 340 -3.59 12.68 -24.94
C GLN A 340 -3.76 11.25 -25.51
N ARG A 341 -2.97 10.88 -26.50
CA ARG A 341 -2.97 9.50 -27.06
C ARG A 341 -2.57 8.48 -26.00
N GLU A 342 -1.53 8.74 -25.22
CA GLU A 342 -1.10 7.87 -24.12
C GLU A 342 -2.18 7.76 -23.01
N VAL A 343 -2.83 8.88 -22.67
CA VAL A 343 -3.97 8.88 -21.73
C VAL A 343 -5.11 7.99 -22.24
N ASP A 344 -5.43 8.03 -23.54
CA ASP A 344 -6.49 7.21 -24.09
C ASP A 344 -6.12 5.72 -24.11
N MET A 345 -4.86 5.38 -24.39
CA MET A 345 -4.35 3.99 -24.30
C MET A 345 -4.40 3.46 -22.85
N GLU A 346 -3.96 4.25 -21.88
CA GLU A 346 -4.04 3.88 -20.44
C GLU A 346 -5.50 3.72 -19.99
N LYS A 347 -6.39 4.61 -20.41
CA LYS A 347 -7.83 4.53 -20.13
C LYS A 347 -8.43 3.21 -20.65
N ASP A 348 -8.12 2.82 -21.89
CA ASP A 348 -8.58 1.55 -22.45
C ASP A 348 -8.01 0.35 -21.71
N ALA A 349 -6.77 0.43 -21.25
CA ALA A 349 -6.15 -0.61 -20.45
C ALA A 349 -6.79 -0.74 -19.05
N VAL A 350 -7.14 0.37 -18.40
CA VAL A 350 -7.94 0.35 -17.14
C VAL A 350 -9.32 -0.25 -17.37
N VAL A 351 -10.00 0.12 -18.47
CA VAL A 351 -11.30 -0.46 -18.82
C VAL A 351 -11.22 -1.97 -19.05
N ARG A 352 -10.17 -2.45 -19.75
CA ARG A 352 -9.96 -3.90 -19.96
C ARG A 352 -9.74 -4.63 -18.65
N PHE A 353 -8.91 -4.08 -17.75
CA PHE A 353 -8.62 -4.66 -16.45
C PHE A 353 -9.86 -4.78 -15.55
N LEU A 354 -10.74 -3.79 -15.58
CA LEU A 354 -11.96 -3.74 -14.77
C LEU A 354 -13.12 -4.57 -15.31
N ARG A 355 -12.96 -5.24 -16.47
CA ARG A 355 -13.98 -6.16 -16.97
C ARG A 355 -14.07 -7.38 -16.05
N PRO A 356 -15.30 -7.81 -15.71
CA PRO A 356 -15.46 -9.10 -15.04
C PRO A 356 -14.76 -10.19 -15.86
N THR A 357 -13.93 -10.98 -15.24
CA THR A 357 -13.42 -12.22 -15.84
C THR A 357 -14.59 -13.21 -15.83
N THR A 358 -15.17 -13.48 -17.01
CA THR A 358 -16.13 -14.57 -17.20
C THR A 358 -15.49 -15.90 -16.85
#